data_82e70918802f68fa6b87477797791d9b
#
_entry.id   82e70918802f68fa6b87477797791d9b
#
_cell.length_a   1.000
_cell.length_b   1.000
_cell.length_c   1.000
_cell.angle_alpha   90.00
_cell.angle_beta   90.00
_cell.angle_gamma   90.00
#
_symmetry.space_group_name_H-M   'P 1'
#
loop_
_entity.id
_entity.type
_entity.pdbx_description
1 polymer ?
#
loop_
_entity_poly.entity_id
_entity_poly.type
_entity_poly.pdbx_seq_one_letter_code
_entity_poly.pdbx_strand_id
1 'polypeptide(L)'
;SIYNLLMNGVTKQSIAKTTKSSKKTPLVFISHSSKDKSFIDALVNLLDDMGFTKETLFCSSVREYGIPLSGDIFETIRGLFLEHDLYVIFVHSPRFYSSAVSLNEMGAAWVLKSDFCSFLTNDMEYDKMKGVVNNAKISIKVDADDAEVLLNDLYKHLVAIFSLHEMSMNKWERKRDQILQVVRNLKYKNVENLVEENSVDMEYKKLQIAKMKAEAEDRKKAIIRGNIVKGYNGSASNLMIFNAGKVTARNVRVKWLNESDEVIITSDFSEIGEL
;
A
#
# COMPACT_ATOMS: atom_id res chain seq x y z
N SER A 1 7.81 -44.84 -25.75
CA SER A 1 7.75 -43.37 -25.90
C SER A 1 8.40 -42.71 -24.68
N ILE A 2 9.35 -41.85 -24.91
CA ILE A 2 10.14 -41.12 -23.91
C ILE A 2 9.22 -40.35 -22.89
N TYR A 3 8.02 -40.01 -23.29
CA TYR A 3 7.01 -39.36 -22.45
C TYR A 3 6.55 -40.21 -21.24
N ASN A 4 6.49 -41.54 -21.44
CA ASN A 4 6.06 -42.45 -20.35
C ASN A 4 7.19 -42.81 -19.35
N LEU A 5 8.45 -42.59 -19.73
CA LEU A 5 9.58 -42.82 -18.82
C LEU A 5 9.79 -41.62 -17.82
N LEU A 6 9.40 -40.43 -18.25
CA LEU A 6 9.52 -39.23 -17.39
C LEU A 6 8.40 -39.14 -16.34
N MET A 7 7.27 -39.79 -16.55
CA MET A 7 6.14 -39.75 -15.61
C MET A 7 6.18 -40.82 -14.52
N ASN A 8 7.03 -41.84 -14.62
CA ASN A 8 7.17 -42.91 -13.63
C ASN A 8 8.32 -42.73 -12.66
N GLY A 9 9.10 -41.62 -12.78
CA GLY A 9 10.25 -41.32 -11.91
C GLY A 9 10.01 -40.31 -10.80
N VAL A 10 8.82 -39.70 -10.77
CA VAL A 10 8.47 -38.77 -9.67
C VAL A 10 7.78 -39.55 -8.57
N THR A 11 8.57 -40.09 -7.67
CA THR A 11 8.11 -40.53 -6.36
C THR A 11 7.25 -39.40 -5.78
N LYS A 12 6.01 -39.73 -5.47
CA LYS A 12 5.11 -38.91 -4.64
C LYS A 12 5.74 -38.72 -3.25
N GLN A 13 6.74 -37.86 -3.15
CA GLN A 13 6.94 -37.15 -1.91
C GLN A 13 5.78 -36.15 -1.81
N SER A 14 4.82 -36.52 -0.99
CA SER A 14 3.78 -35.64 -0.49
C SER A 14 4.45 -34.39 0.08
N ILE A 15 4.56 -33.34 -0.76
CA ILE A 15 4.65 -31.98 -0.24
C ILE A 15 3.28 -31.75 0.40
N ALA A 16 3.17 -32.13 1.66
CA ALA A 16 2.17 -31.59 2.54
C ALA A 16 2.41 -30.06 2.55
N LYS A 17 1.80 -29.36 1.60
CA LYS A 17 1.52 -27.94 1.74
C LYS A 17 0.67 -27.82 2.99
N THR A 18 1.34 -27.58 4.10
CA THR A 18 0.71 -27.03 5.29
C THR A 18 0.33 -25.59 4.92
N THR A 19 -0.69 -25.45 4.08
CA THR A 19 -1.49 -24.24 4.05
C THR A 19 -2.28 -24.26 5.37
N LYS A 20 -1.66 -23.86 6.45
CA LYS A 20 -2.38 -23.19 7.52
C LYS A 20 -2.95 -21.96 6.85
N SER A 21 -4.20 -22.03 6.39
CA SER A 21 -5.05 -20.88 6.18
C SER A 21 -5.18 -20.23 7.55
N SER A 22 -4.25 -19.36 7.89
CA SER A 22 -4.43 -18.47 9.03
C SER A 22 -5.65 -17.65 8.66
N LYS A 23 -6.74 -17.84 9.41
CA LYS A 23 -7.96 -17.05 9.24
C LYS A 23 -7.53 -15.59 9.37
N LYS A 24 -7.62 -14.82 8.28
CA LYS A 24 -7.28 -13.41 8.29
C LYS A 24 -8.15 -12.70 9.33
N THR A 25 -7.56 -11.79 10.08
CA THR A 25 -8.29 -10.98 11.04
C THR A 25 -9.02 -9.84 10.32
N PRO A 26 -10.27 -9.55 10.66
CA PRO A 26 -11.00 -8.44 10.05
C PRO A 26 -10.37 -7.11 10.49
N LEU A 27 -10.26 -6.17 9.54
CA LEU A 27 -9.74 -4.82 9.78
C LEU A 27 -10.54 -3.81 8.96
N VAL A 28 -11.00 -2.74 9.60
CA VAL A 28 -11.55 -1.57 8.89
C VAL A 28 -10.40 -0.75 8.33
N PHE A 29 -10.45 -0.47 7.04
CA PHE A 29 -9.50 0.41 6.35
C PHE A 29 -10.25 1.64 5.82
N ILE A 30 -9.88 2.85 6.29
CA ILE A 30 -10.50 4.09 5.82
C ILE A 30 -9.66 4.68 4.68
N SER A 31 -10.19 4.58 3.46
CA SER A 31 -9.61 5.22 2.27
C SER A 31 -10.22 6.60 2.05
N HIS A 32 -9.39 7.63 2.10
CA HIS A 32 -9.81 9.03 2.10
C HIS A 32 -8.72 9.95 1.55
N SER A 33 -9.07 11.21 1.31
CA SER A 33 -8.08 12.27 1.10
C SER A 33 -7.66 12.88 2.43
N SER A 34 -6.36 13.10 2.64
CA SER A 34 -5.83 13.80 3.83
C SER A 34 -6.42 15.22 4.02
N LYS A 35 -6.96 15.80 2.95
CA LYS A 35 -7.63 17.10 2.98
C LYS A 35 -9.04 17.04 3.60
N ASP A 36 -9.60 15.85 3.82
CA ASP A 36 -10.90 15.63 4.46
C ASP A 36 -10.78 15.39 5.97
N LYS A 37 -9.67 15.82 6.58
CA LYS A 37 -9.31 15.50 7.96
C LYS A 37 -10.45 15.68 8.97
N SER A 38 -11.19 16.80 8.93
CA SER A 38 -12.28 17.05 9.88
C SER A 38 -13.42 16.03 9.78
N PHE A 39 -13.72 15.54 8.57
CA PHE A 39 -14.69 14.46 8.36
C PHE A 39 -14.13 13.15 8.91
N ILE A 40 -12.87 12.87 8.61
CA ILE A 40 -12.20 11.64 9.04
C ILE A 40 -12.08 11.57 10.56
N ASP A 41 -11.70 12.66 11.22
CA ASP A 41 -11.63 12.73 12.69
C ASP A 41 -13.01 12.41 13.32
N ALA A 42 -14.09 12.96 12.76
CA ALA A 42 -15.44 12.67 13.23
C ALA A 42 -15.84 11.18 13.02
N LEU A 43 -15.50 10.62 11.86
CA LEU A 43 -15.79 9.22 11.55
C LEU A 43 -14.97 8.27 12.44
N VAL A 44 -13.67 8.53 12.63
CA VAL A 44 -12.80 7.73 13.50
C VAL A 44 -13.30 7.78 14.94
N ASN A 45 -13.71 8.95 15.44
CA ASN A 45 -14.30 9.07 16.79
C ASN A 45 -15.58 8.24 16.94
N LEU A 46 -16.43 8.16 15.90
CA LEU A 46 -17.62 7.29 15.94
C LEU A 46 -17.21 5.82 16.02
N LEU A 47 -16.24 5.39 15.21
CA LEU A 47 -15.76 4.01 15.22
C LEU A 47 -15.09 3.64 16.54
N ASP A 48 -14.31 4.56 17.13
CA ASP A 48 -13.73 4.40 18.46
C ASP A 48 -14.79 4.23 19.54
N ASP A 49 -15.83 5.08 19.53
CA ASP A 49 -17.00 4.94 20.39
C ASP A 49 -17.73 3.59 20.22
N MET A 50 -17.70 2.99 19.02
CA MET A 50 -18.23 1.66 18.73
C MET A 50 -17.35 0.53 19.28
N GLY A 51 -16.12 0.83 19.69
CA GLY A 51 -15.17 -0.13 20.26
C GLY A 51 -14.12 -0.64 19.28
N PHE A 52 -13.93 0.04 18.15
CA PHE A 52 -12.77 -0.23 17.28
C PHE A 52 -11.49 0.21 17.97
N THR A 53 -10.42 -0.55 17.74
CA THR A 53 -9.09 -0.31 18.30
C THR A 53 -8.06 -0.23 17.18
N LYS A 54 -6.81 0.10 17.50
CA LYS A 54 -5.70 0.10 16.53
C LYS A 54 -5.43 -1.27 15.87
N GLU A 55 -5.93 -2.36 16.45
CA GLU A 55 -5.85 -3.71 15.90
C GLU A 55 -6.95 -3.99 14.88
N THR A 56 -8.05 -3.22 14.92
CA THR A 56 -9.25 -3.44 14.09
C THR A 56 -9.61 -2.27 13.20
N LEU A 57 -8.90 -1.15 13.31
CA LEU A 57 -9.10 0.07 12.52
C LEU A 57 -7.76 0.63 12.04
N PHE A 58 -7.68 0.91 10.74
CA PHE A 58 -6.55 1.63 10.15
C PHE A 58 -7.01 2.89 9.43
N CYS A 59 -6.37 4.02 9.75
CA CYS A 59 -6.59 5.31 9.12
C CYS A 59 -5.27 6.09 9.03
N SER A 60 -4.71 6.22 7.84
CA SER A 60 -3.36 6.78 7.63
C SER A 60 -3.18 8.23 8.10
N SER A 61 -4.24 9.03 8.13
CA SER A 61 -4.20 10.45 8.53
C SER A 61 -4.41 10.69 10.02
N VAL A 62 -4.79 9.65 10.79
CA VAL A 62 -5.00 9.73 12.24
C VAL A 62 -3.87 9.01 12.94
N ARG A 63 -3.06 9.75 13.71
CA ARG A 63 -1.80 9.27 14.30
C ARG A 63 -1.95 7.99 15.12
N GLU A 64 -3.05 7.85 15.82
CA GLU A 64 -3.32 6.71 16.71
C GLU A 64 -3.62 5.42 15.93
N TYR A 65 -4.26 5.55 14.77
CA TYR A 65 -4.70 4.47 13.89
C TYR A 65 -3.86 4.35 12.61
N GLY A 66 -2.81 5.16 12.49
CA GLY A 66 -1.99 5.29 11.29
C GLY A 66 -0.68 4.53 11.33
N ILE A 67 0.22 4.96 10.49
CA ILE A 67 1.53 4.36 10.29
C ILE A 67 2.50 4.87 11.36
N PRO A 68 3.34 4.00 11.95
CA PRO A 68 4.43 4.43 12.80
C PRO A 68 5.37 5.41 12.07
N LEU A 69 5.97 6.35 12.79
CA LEU A 69 6.83 7.42 12.25
C LEU A 69 7.98 6.92 11.34
N SER A 70 8.40 5.66 11.48
CA SER A 70 9.47 5.03 10.70
C SER A 70 8.96 4.11 9.59
N GLY A 71 7.63 3.99 9.40
CA GLY A 71 7.02 3.05 8.45
C GLY A 71 6.95 3.61 7.03
N ASP A 72 7.18 2.76 6.03
CA ASP A 72 6.85 3.04 4.64
C ASP A 72 5.35 2.89 4.43
N ILE A 73 4.70 3.96 3.94
CA ILE A 73 3.24 3.99 3.76
C ILE A 73 2.75 2.93 2.77
N PHE A 74 3.46 2.73 1.68
CA PHE A 74 3.04 1.80 0.63
C PHE A 74 3.24 0.34 1.05
N GLU A 75 4.35 0.03 1.72
CA GLU A 75 4.59 -1.32 2.25
C GLU A 75 3.63 -1.63 3.39
N THR A 76 3.31 -0.67 4.25
CA THR A 76 2.30 -0.85 5.31
C THR A 76 0.93 -1.15 4.71
N ILE A 77 0.44 -0.32 3.78
CA ILE A 77 -0.85 -0.53 3.12
C ILE A 77 -0.87 -1.88 2.38
N ARG A 78 0.19 -2.22 1.66
CA ARG A 78 0.31 -3.51 0.98
C ARG A 78 0.23 -4.69 1.96
N GLY A 79 0.90 -4.59 3.10
CA GLY A 79 0.85 -5.58 4.18
C GLY A 79 -0.58 -5.78 4.68
N LEU A 80 -1.31 -4.69 4.96
CA LEU A 80 -2.69 -4.74 5.41
C LEU A 80 -3.59 -5.49 4.43
N PHE A 81 -3.47 -5.22 3.12
CA PHE A 81 -4.23 -5.91 2.08
C PHE A 81 -3.92 -7.41 1.97
N LEU A 82 -2.70 -7.82 2.31
CA LEU A 82 -2.28 -9.22 2.24
C LEU A 82 -2.64 -10.01 3.51
N GLU A 83 -2.56 -9.38 4.67
CA GLU A 83 -2.61 -10.04 5.98
C GLU A 83 -4.00 -10.02 6.62
N HIS A 84 -4.84 -9.03 6.26
CA HIS A 84 -6.17 -8.85 6.85
C HIS A 84 -7.31 -9.15 5.88
N ASP A 85 -8.47 -9.43 6.45
CA ASP A 85 -9.76 -9.43 5.75
C ASP A 85 -10.35 -8.02 5.87
N LEU A 86 -10.18 -7.22 4.82
CA LEU A 86 -10.46 -5.79 4.88
C LEU A 86 -11.94 -5.49 4.65
N TYR A 87 -12.51 -4.70 5.55
CA TYR A 87 -13.72 -3.92 5.31
C TYR A 87 -13.33 -2.48 5.00
N VAL A 88 -13.56 -2.03 3.77
CA VAL A 88 -13.08 -0.72 3.33
C VAL A 88 -14.18 0.34 3.47
N ILE A 89 -13.89 1.44 4.14
CA ILE A 89 -14.74 2.62 4.18
C ILE A 89 -14.14 3.66 3.25
N PHE A 90 -14.81 3.91 2.11
CA PHE A 90 -14.42 4.99 1.20
C PHE A 90 -15.09 6.29 1.61
N VAL A 91 -14.32 7.37 1.72
CA VAL A 91 -14.86 8.72 1.91
C VAL A 91 -14.69 9.49 0.60
N HIS A 92 -15.76 9.50 -0.19
CA HIS A 92 -15.80 10.19 -1.47
C HIS A 92 -15.99 11.68 -1.29
N SER A 93 -15.06 12.44 -1.84
CA SER A 93 -15.08 13.90 -1.89
C SER A 93 -14.43 14.36 -3.20
N PRO A 94 -14.58 15.61 -3.63
CA PRO A 94 -13.81 16.15 -4.76
C PRO A 94 -12.29 16.00 -4.55
N ARG A 95 -11.84 16.08 -3.31
CA ARG A 95 -10.43 15.91 -2.89
C ARG A 95 -9.94 14.47 -3.00
N PHE A 96 -10.82 13.50 -2.71
CA PHE A 96 -10.54 12.07 -2.90
C PHE A 96 -10.18 11.76 -4.36
N TYR A 97 -10.97 12.26 -5.31
CA TYR A 97 -10.78 12.03 -6.74
C TYR A 97 -9.59 12.81 -7.32
N SER A 98 -9.09 13.81 -6.61
CA SER A 98 -7.84 14.50 -6.94
C SER A 98 -6.59 13.80 -6.38
N SER A 99 -6.75 12.76 -5.55
CA SER A 99 -5.66 12.01 -4.92
C SER A 99 -5.36 10.73 -5.68
N ALA A 100 -4.17 10.64 -6.28
CA ALA A 100 -3.73 9.41 -6.94
C ALA A 100 -3.60 8.23 -5.96
N VAL A 101 -3.24 8.49 -4.70
CA VAL A 101 -3.14 7.45 -3.66
C VAL A 101 -4.51 6.86 -3.37
N SER A 102 -5.52 7.71 -3.11
CA SER A 102 -6.90 7.27 -2.82
C SER A 102 -7.50 6.43 -3.97
N LEU A 103 -7.22 6.83 -5.23
CA LEU A 103 -7.67 6.07 -6.41
C LEU A 103 -6.96 4.72 -6.54
N ASN A 104 -5.68 4.64 -6.20
CA ASN A 104 -4.94 3.37 -6.20
C ASN A 104 -5.45 2.42 -5.11
N GLU A 105 -5.75 2.92 -3.91
CA GLU A 105 -6.34 2.15 -2.82
C GLU A 105 -7.71 1.59 -3.21
N MET A 106 -8.54 2.42 -3.86
CA MET A 106 -9.84 2.00 -4.38
C MET A 106 -9.71 0.86 -5.40
N GLY A 107 -8.75 0.97 -6.33
CA GLY A 107 -8.46 -0.08 -7.31
C GLY A 107 -7.97 -1.37 -6.64
N ALA A 108 -7.09 -1.27 -5.64
CA ALA A 108 -6.60 -2.43 -4.88
C ALA A 108 -7.72 -3.15 -4.12
N ALA A 109 -8.60 -2.42 -3.44
CA ALA A 109 -9.76 -2.97 -2.73
C ALA A 109 -10.70 -3.70 -3.68
N TRP A 110 -10.94 -3.16 -4.87
CA TRP A 110 -11.76 -3.79 -5.90
C TRP A 110 -11.17 -5.11 -6.40
N VAL A 111 -9.87 -5.13 -6.73
CA VAL A 111 -9.18 -6.34 -7.21
C VAL A 111 -9.22 -7.46 -6.17
N LEU A 112 -9.06 -7.12 -4.91
CA LEU A 112 -9.07 -8.08 -3.79
C LEU A 112 -10.48 -8.46 -3.33
N LYS A 113 -11.52 -7.90 -3.97
CA LYS A 113 -12.93 -8.14 -3.63
C LYS A 113 -13.26 -7.86 -2.15
N SER A 114 -12.59 -6.89 -1.56
CA SER A 114 -12.87 -6.45 -0.18
C SER A 114 -14.32 -6.00 -0.06
N ASP A 115 -14.93 -6.27 1.09
CA ASP A 115 -16.23 -5.69 1.38
C ASP A 115 -16.08 -4.20 1.72
N PHE A 116 -17.07 -3.39 1.39
CA PHE A 116 -16.95 -1.95 1.56
C PHE A 116 -18.28 -1.23 1.72
N CYS A 117 -18.21 -0.04 2.31
CA CYS A 117 -19.24 0.99 2.21
C CYS A 117 -18.63 2.32 1.76
N SER A 118 -19.49 3.24 1.36
CA SER A 118 -19.10 4.57 0.89
C SER A 118 -19.76 5.65 1.74
N PHE A 119 -18.99 6.68 2.10
CA PHE A 119 -19.51 7.95 2.57
C PHE A 119 -19.30 9.01 1.50
N LEU A 120 -20.27 9.87 1.31
CA LEU A 120 -20.14 11.06 0.50
C LEU A 120 -20.15 12.28 1.42
N THR A 121 -19.12 13.13 1.25
CA THR A 121 -19.11 14.43 1.92
C THR A 121 -20.25 15.32 1.40
N ASN A 122 -20.66 16.34 2.16
CA ASN A 122 -21.76 17.22 1.78
C ASN A 122 -21.49 18.08 0.52
N ASP A 123 -20.24 18.12 0.04
CA ASP A 123 -19.86 18.76 -1.25
C ASP A 123 -19.66 17.73 -2.40
N MET A 124 -20.10 16.47 -2.19
CA MET A 124 -20.02 15.39 -3.18
C MET A 124 -21.38 14.86 -3.56
N GLU A 125 -21.64 14.71 -4.87
CA GLU A 125 -22.89 14.14 -5.38
C GLU A 125 -22.68 12.72 -5.92
N TYR A 126 -23.74 11.90 -5.91
CA TYR A 126 -23.69 10.51 -6.39
C TYR A 126 -23.26 10.37 -7.84
N ASP A 127 -23.71 11.28 -8.71
CA ASP A 127 -23.39 11.30 -10.13
C ASP A 127 -21.92 11.65 -10.43
N LYS A 128 -21.23 12.24 -9.45
CA LYS A 128 -19.80 12.58 -9.53
C LYS A 128 -18.89 11.45 -9.05
N MET A 129 -19.44 10.36 -8.50
CA MET A 129 -18.66 9.20 -8.14
C MET A 129 -18.06 8.55 -9.39
N LYS A 130 -16.76 8.27 -9.35
CA LYS A 130 -16.00 7.69 -10.45
C LYS A 130 -15.22 6.46 -9.99
N GLY A 131 -14.80 5.62 -10.94
CA GLY A 131 -13.95 4.50 -10.67
C GLY A 131 -14.71 3.18 -10.56
N VAL A 132 -14.14 2.23 -9.83
CA VAL A 132 -14.60 0.84 -9.78
C VAL A 132 -15.62 0.56 -8.68
N VAL A 133 -15.91 1.54 -7.82
CA VAL A 133 -16.90 1.41 -6.76
C VAL A 133 -18.30 1.50 -7.38
N ASN A 134 -19.04 0.39 -7.26
CA ASN A 134 -20.41 0.32 -7.77
C ASN A 134 -21.37 1.04 -6.82
N ASN A 135 -22.17 1.97 -7.36
CA ASN A 135 -23.22 2.69 -6.63
C ASN A 135 -24.32 1.77 -6.04
N ALA A 136 -24.30 0.45 -6.35
CA ALA A 136 -25.27 -0.52 -5.85
C ALA A 136 -25.00 -0.99 -4.40
N LYS A 137 -23.84 -0.66 -3.80
CA LYS A 137 -23.57 -0.92 -2.38
C LYS A 137 -23.96 0.29 -1.53
N ILE A 138 -24.08 0.09 -0.22
CA ILE A 138 -24.46 1.14 0.74
C ILE A 138 -23.57 2.37 0.55
N SER A 139 -24.17 3.47 0.12
CA SER A 139 -23.52 4.77 -0.03
C SER A 139 -24.28 5.79 0.82
N ILE A 140 -23.62 6.33 1.84
CA ILE A 140 -24.20 7.25 2.81
C ILE A 140 -23.80 8.67 2.45
N LYS A 141 -24.73 9.43 1.87
CA LYS A 141 -24.56 10.88 1.71
C LYS A 141 -24.99 11.54 2.99
N VAL A 142 -24.08 12.21 3.69
CA VAL A 142 -24.28 12.63 5.09
C VAL A 142 -25.39 13.68 5.28
N ASP A 143 -25.73 14.42 4.24
CA ASP A 143 -26.80 15.44 4.23
C ASP A 143 -28.11 14.94 3.58
N ALA A 144 -28.20 13.67 3.17
CA ALA A 144 -29.41 13.07 2.66
C ALA A 144 -30.39 12.69 3.80
N ASP A 145 -31.67 12.63 3.48
CA ASP A 145 -32.74 12.34 4.44
C ASP A 145 -32.66 10.93 5.03
N ASP A 146 -32.09 9.97 4.29
CA ASP A 146 -31.92 8.58 4.68
C ASP A 146 -30.61 8.26 5.40
N ALA A 147 -29.74 9.26 5.59
CA ALA A 147 -28.42 9.07 6.20
C ALA A 147 -28.47 8.38 7.57
N GLU A 148 -29.48 8.68 8.39
CA GLU A 148 -29.65 8.07 9.72
C GLU A 148 -30.00 6.59 9.62
N VAL A 149 -30.85 6.21 8.68
CA VAL A 149 -31.26 4.81 8.43
C VAL A 149 -30.05 4.01 7.95
N LEU A 150 -29.32 4.53 6.96
CA LEU A 150 -28.16 3.87 6.40
C LEU A 150 -27.01 3.75 7.42
N LEU A 151 -26.84 4.73 8.32
CA LEU A 151 -25.89 4.61 9.44
C LEU A 151 -26.31 3.54 10.45
N ASN A 152 -27.60 3.38 10.73
CA ASN A 152 -28.09 2.31 11.58
C ASN A 152 -27.80 0.92 10.97
N ASP A 153 -27.95 0.77 9.67
CA ASP A 153 -27.66 -0.47 8.97
C ASP A 153 -26.16 -0.75 8.94
N LEU A 154 -25.33 0.27 8.68
CA LEU A 154 -23.88 0.16 8.78
C LEU A 154 -23.43 -0.24 10.20
N TYR A 155 -23.99 0.38 11.23
CA TYR A 155 -23.69 0.03 12.63
C TYR A 155 -23.93 -1.45 12.91
N LYS A 156 -25.12 -1.97 12.57
CA LYS A 156 -25.48 -3.38 12.76
C LYS A 156 -24.53 -4.30 12.00
N HIS A 157 -24.20 -3.92 10.77
CA HIS A 157 -23.30 -4.68 9.92
C HIS A 157 -21.89 -4.76 10.50
N LEU A 158 -21.32 -3.64 10.93
CA LEU A 158 -19.99 -3.60 11.54
C LEU A 158 -19.95 -4.34 12.89
N VAL A 159 -20.98 -4.19 13.73
CA VAL A 159 -21.10 -4.95 14.99
C VAL A 159 -21.05 -6.45 14.72
N ALA A 160 -21.77 -6.93 13.71
CA ALA A 160 -21.81 -8.35 13.35
C ALA A 160 -20.45 -8.86 12.82
N ILE A 161 -19.82 -8.13 11.89
CA ILE A 161 -18.55 -8.56 11.28
C ILE A 161 -17.41 -8.58 12.31
N PHE A 162 -17.32 -7.54 13.13
CA PHE A 162 -16.22 -7.37 14.09
C PHE A 162 -16.53 -7.93 15.48
N SER A 163 -17.70 -8.53 15.66
CA SER A 163 -18.16 -9.06 16.95
C SER A 163 -18.05 -8.03 18.09
N LEU A 164 -18.41 -6.78 17.78
CA LEU A 164 -18.35 -5.69 18.76
C LEU A 164 -19.46 -5.82 19.81
N HIS A 165 -19.24 -5.19 20.95
CA HIS A 165 -20.29 -5.08 21.95
C HIS A 165 -21.33 -4.03 21.52
N GLU A 166 -22.60 -4.44 21.43
CA GLU A 166 -23.67 -3.53 21.05
C GLU A 166 -23.86 -2.40 22.07
N MET A 167 -23.93 -1.17 21.57
CA MET A 167 -24.35 -0.04 22.39
C MET A 167 -25.86 -0.11 22.66
N SER A 168 -26.30 0.49 23.78
CA SER A 168 -27.72 0.76 23.93
C SER A 168 -28.21 1.70 22.83
N MET A 169 -29.48 1.51 22.38
CA MET A 169 -30.07 2.29 21.31
C MET A 169 -29.92 3.80 21.55
N ASN A 170 -30.25 4.28 22.73
CA ASN A 170 -30.12 5.71 23.08
C ASN A 170 -28.67 6.23 22.99
N LYS A 171 -27.67 5.38 23.32
CA LYS A 171 -26.25 5.77 23.19
C LYS A 171 -25.88 5.84 21.72
N TRP A 172 -26.29 4.85 20.93
CA TRP A 172 -26.02 4.84 19.49
C TRP A 172 -26.64 6.03 18.77
N GLU A 173 -27.94 6.29 18.95
CA GLU A 173 -28.65 7.41 18.33
C GLU A 173 -27.97 8.73 18.63
N ARG A 174 -27.60 8.99 19.89
CA ARG A 174 -26.88 10.19 20.27
C ARG A 174 -25.54 10.34 19.56
N LYS A 175 -24.77 9.24 19.41
CA LYS A 175 -23.47 9.26 18.72
C LYS A 175 -23.63 9.44 17.21
N ARG A 176 -24.61 8.76 16.61
CA ARG A 176 -25.00 8.93 15.21
C ARG A 176 -25.40 10.38 14.92
N ASP A 177 -26.28 10.96 15.72
CA ASP A 177 -26.76 12.32 15.52
C ASP A 177 -25.63 13.35 15.72
N GLN A 178 -24.74 13.09 16.67
CA GLN A 178 -23.56 13.92 16.91
C GLN A 178 -22.62 13.96 15.69
N ILE A 179 -22.30 12.82 15.10
CA ILE A 179 -21.45 12.80 13.89
C ILE A 179 -22.16 13.49 12.72
N LEU A 180 -23.45 13.18 12.49
CA LEU A 180 -24.21 13.82 11.40
C LEU A 180 -24.24 15.34 11.56
N GLN A 181 -24.44 15.86 12.78
CA GLN A 181 -24.39 17.29 13.05
C GLN A 181 -23.03 17.88 12.70
N VAL A 182 -21.92 17.19 13.07
CA VAL A 182 -20.57 17.66 12.76
C VAL A 182 -20.34 17.69 11.25
N VAL A 183 -20.55 16.55 10.57
CA VAL A 183 -20.18 16.41 9.16
C VAL A 183 -21.06 17.23 8.21
N ARG A 184 -22.35 17.44 8.53
CA ARG A 184 -23.27 18.30 7.76
C ARG A 184 -22.86 19.77 7.82
N ASN A 185 -22.23 20.22 8.90
CA ASN A 185 -21.79 21.58 9.08
C ASN A 185 -20.37 21.88 8.59
N LEU A 186 -19.66 20.88 8.07
CA LEU A 186 -18.33 21.10 7.52
C LEU A 186 -18.38 22.00 6.29
N LYS A 187 -17.52 23.02 6.31
CA LYS A 187 -17.29 23.92 5.17
C LYS A 187 -15.96 23.57 4.53
N TYR A 188 -16.00 23.22 3.27
CA TYR A 188 -14.79 22.93 2.49
C TYR A 188 -14.36 24.17 1.71
N LYS A 189 -13.05 24.42 1.64
CA LYS A 189 -12.50 25.44 0.74
C LYS A 189 -12.75 25.04 -0.70
N ASN A 190 -13.11 25.98 -1.57
CA ASN A 190 -13.38 25.70 -2.99
C ASN A 190 -12.21 24.97 -3.64
N VAL A 191 -12.54 23.98 -4.46
CA VAL A 191 -11.56 23.11 -5.15
C VAL A 191 -10.64 23.89 -6.09
N GLU A 192 -11.06 25.06 -6.57
CA GLU A 192 -10.27 25.95 -7.44
C GLU A 192 -8.96 26.41 -6.77
N ASN A 193 -8.95 26.62 -5.46
CA ASN A 193 -7.73 26.95 -4.70
C ASN A 193 -6.83 25.72 -4.43
N LEU A 194 -7.29 24.50 -4.72
CA LEU A 194 -6.53 23.27 -4.54
C LEU A 194 -5.58 22.97 -5.70
N VAL A 195 -5.73 23.66 -6.84
CA VAL A 195 -4.88 23.48 -8.02
C VAL A 195 -3.47 24.02 -7.74
N GLU A 196 -3.36 25.09 -6.99
CA GLU A 196 -2.06 25.67 -6.61
C GLU A 196 -1.33 24.84 -5.52
N GLU A 197 -2.04 24.32 -4.51
CA GLU A 197 -1.46 23.42 -3.51
C GLU A 197 -1.05 22.06 -4.12
N ASN A 198 -1.77 21.59 -5.14
CA ASN A 198 -1.43 20.36 -5.86
C ASN A 198 -0.11 20.46 -6.66
N SER A 199 0.36 21.67 -6.97
CA SER A 199 1.64 21.83 -7.68
C SER A 199 2.83 21.37 -6.83
N VAL A 200 2.86 21.72 -5.56
CA VAL A 200 3.92 21.30 -4.61
C VAL A 200 3.85 19.80 -4.30
N ASP A 201 2.65 19.27 -4.10
CA ASP A 201 2.41 17.83 -3.89
C ASP A 201 2.76 17.01 -5.14
N MET A 202 2.47 17.55 -6.34
CA MET A 202 2.85 16.92 -7.61
C MET A 202 4.36 16.97 -7.85
N GLU A 203 5.03 18.03 -7.45
CA GLU A 203 6.49 18.17 -7.57
C GLU A 203 7.19 17.21 -6.59
N TYR A 204 6.72 17.12 -5.36
CA TYR A 204 7.20 16.14 -4.39
C TYR A 204 6.99 14.69 -4.88
N LYS A 205 5.82 14.36 -5.44
CA LYS A 205 5.53 13.05 -6.03
C LYS A 205 6.38 12.76 -7.27
N LYS A 206 6.62 13.75 -8.13
CA LYS A 206 7.54 13.62 -9.27
C LYS A 206 8.95 13.30 -8.80
N LEU A 207 9.41 13.97 -7.74
CA LEU A 207 10.72 13.72 -7.13
C LEU A 207 10.82 12.31 -6.55
N GLN A 208 9.78 11.85 -5.84
CA GLN A 208 9.68 10.48 -5.31
C GLN A 208 9.70 9.43 -6.42
N ILE A 209 8.90 9.63 -7.47
CA ILE A 209 8.87 8.74 -8.64
C ILE A 209 10.21 8.73 -9.36
N ALA A 210 10.87 9.88 -9.51
CA ALA A 210 12.20 9.98 -10.10
C ALA A 210 13.25 9.23 -9.26
N LYS A 211 13.19 9.35 -7.93
CA LYS A 211 14.05 8.63 -7.00
C LYS A 211 13.82 7.11 -7.08
N MET A 212 12.56 6.67 -7.08
CA MET A 212 12.22 5.24 -7.23
C MET A 212 12.65 4.67 -8.59
N LYS A 213 12.54 5.46 -9.68
CA LYS A 213 13.04 5.06 -11.00
C LYS A 213 14.57 4.96 -11.01
N ALA A 214 15.27 5.91 -10.40
CA ALA A 214 16.73 5.86 -10.28
C ALA A 214 17.20 4.65 -9.45
N GLU A 215 16.54 4.36 -8.34
CA GLU A 215 16.82 3.16 -7.53
C GLU A 215 16.50 1.85 -8.28
N ALA A 216 15.42 1.82 -9.06
CA ALA A 216 15.07 0.67 -9.90
C ALA A 216 16.07 0.46 -11.05
N GLU A 217 16.59 1.56 -11.63
CA GLU A 217 17.67 1.53 -12.62
C GLU A 217 18.98 1.03 -12.01
N ASP A 218 19.33 1.49 -10.80
CA ASP A 218 20.53 1.01 -10.09
C ASP A 218 20.44 -0.47 -9.70
N ARG A 219 19.23 -0.97 -9.36
CA ARG A 219 19.00 -2.41 -9.13
C ARG A 219 19.20 -3.28 -10.37
N LYS A 220 19.14 -2.69 -11.56
CA LYS A 220 19.36 -3.38 -12.84
C LYS A 220 20.83 -3.34 -13.29
N LYS A 221 21.71 -2.65 -12.56
CA LYS A 221 23.12 -2.58 -12.90
C LYS A 221 23.91 -3.69 -12.25
N ALA A 222 24.79 -4.31 -13.02
CA ALA A 222 25.84 -5.16 -12.48
C ALA A 222 26.87 -4.28 -11.76
N ILE A 223 27.28 -4.68 -10.57
CA ILE A 223 28.29 -3.96 -9.76
C ILE A 223 29.53 -4.85 -9.67
N ILE A 224 30.53 -4.55 -10.47
CA ILE A 224 31.78 -5.30 -10.49
C ILE A 224 32.71 -4.76 -9.41
N ARG A 225 33.21 -5.64 -8.57
CA ARG A 225 34.21 -5.36 -7.53
C ARG A 225 35.41 -6.28 -7.71
N GLY A 226 36.56 -5.84 -7.28
CA GLY A 226 37.78 -6.64 -7.27
C GLY A 226 38.49 -6.58 -5.91
N ASN A 227 38.99 -7.71 -5.45
CA ASN A 227 39.84 -7.80 -4.26
C ASN A 227 41.17 -8.47 -4.62
N ILE A 228 42.28 -7.92 -4.12
CA ILE A 228 43.61 -8.55 -4.27
C ILE A 228 43.77 -9.51 -3.08
N VAL A 229 43.86 -10.80 -3.41
CA VAL A 229 44.16 -11.84 -2.43
C VAL A 229 45.67 -12.08 -2.48
N LYS A 230 46.37 -11.74 -1.39
CA LYS A 230 47.83 -11.98 -1.27
C LYS A 230 48.08 -13.49 -1.12
N GLY A 231 49.00 -13.99 -1.94
CA GLY A 231 49.47 -15.38 -1.79
C GLY A 231 50.23 -15.60 -0.49
N TYR A 232 50.17 -16.81 0.03
CA TYR A 232 50.86 -17.19 1.25
C TYR A 232 52.36 -17.53 0.91
N ASN A 233 53.29 -17.08 1.74
CA ASN A 233 54.74 -17.37 1.62
C ASN A 233 55.39 -16.96 0.29
N GLY A 234 55.11 -15.76 -0.21
CA GLY A 234 55.79 -15.24 -1.40
C GLY A 234 55.24 -15.75 -2.74
N SER A 235 54.13 -16.48 -2.73
CA SER A 235 53.41 -16.79 -3.94
C SER A 235 52.73 -15.56 -4.54
N ALA A 236 52.44 -15.57 -5.85
CA ALA A 236 51.80 -14.46 -6.54
C ALA A 236 50.49 -14.06 -5.94
N SER A 237 50.19 -12.75 -5.87
CA SER A 237 48.87 -12.25 -5.49
C SER A 237 47.87 -12.45 -6.63
N ASN A 238 46.68 -12.85 -6.30
CA ASN A 238 45.58 -13.04 -7.25
C ASN A 238 44.58 -11.90 -7.13
N LEU A 239 44.05 -11.40 -8.23
CA LEU A 239 42.88 -10.55 -8.23
C LEU A 239 41.63 -11.42 -8.36
N MET A 240 40.76 -11.30 -7.39
CA MET A 240 39.39 -11.86 -7.47
C MET A 240 38.45 -10.76 -7.96
N ILE A 241 37.72 -11.02 -9.04
CA ILE A 241 36.68 -10.14 -9.57
C ILE A 241 35.35 -10.84 -9.36
N PHE A 242 34.40 -10.12 -8.80
CA PHE A 242 33.05 -10.64 -8.55
C PHE A 242 32.00 -9.58 -8.80
N ASN A 243 30.79 -10.02 -9.08
CA ASN A 243 29.63 -9.16 -9.27
C ASN A 243 28.85 -9.06 -7.96
N ALA A 244 28.88 -7.89 -7.33
CA ALA A 244 28.13 -7.57 -6.12
C ALA A 244 26.74 -7.00 -6.44
N GLY A 245 26.34 -6.92 -7.71
CA GLY A 245 25.04 -6.47 -8.18
C GLY A 245 24.04 -7.64 -8.30
N LYS A 246 22.79 -7.32 -8.54
CA LYS A 246 21.70 -8.30 -8.70
C LYS A 246 21.41 -8.68 -10.16
N VAL A 247 22.31 -8.35 -11.07
CA VAL A 247 22.18 -8.64 -12.50
C VAL A 247 23.50 -9.17 -13.02
N THR A 248 23.45 -10.27 -13.77
CA THR A 248 24.64 -10.85 -14.40
C THR A 248 25.35 -9.84 -15.31
N ALA A 249 26.64 -9.60 -15.08
CA ALA A 249 27.45 -8.77 -15.94
C ALA A 249 27.92 -9.58 -17.16
N ARG A 250 27.76 -9.04 -18.36
CA ARG A 250 28.20 -9.67 -19.62
C ARG A 250 29.25 -8.84 -20.32
N ASN A 251 30.13 -9.51 -21.06
CA ASN A 251 31.19 -8.89 -21.84
C ASN A 251 32.06 -7.93 -21.00
N VAL A 252 32.45 -8.39 -19.81
CA VAL A 252 33.28 -7.59 -18.88
C VAL A 252 34.71 -7.61 -19.34
N ARG A 253 35.29 -6.43 -19.56
CA ARG A 253 36.71 -6.27 -19.89
C ARG A 253 37.42 -5.58 -18.73
N VAL A 254 38.46 -6.20 -18.22
CA VAL A 254 39.32 -5.68 -17.15
C VAL A 254 40.65 -5.30 -17.77
N LYS A 255 41.06 -4.06 -17.56
CA LYS A 255 42.38 -3.55 -17.98
C LYS A 255 43.21 -3.21 -16.76
N TRP A 256 44.45 -3.65 -16.77
CA TRP A 256 45.44 -3.29 -15.78
C TRP A 256 46.26 -2.14 -16.33
N LEU A 257 46.44 -1.09 -15.56
CA LEU A 257 47.20 0.10 -15.93
C LEU A 257 48.45 0.17 -15.06
N ASN A 258 49.55 0.72 -15.62
CA ASN A 258 50.70 1.12 -14.85
C ASN A 258 50.48 2.51 -14.23
N GLU A 259 51.47 3.02 -13.51
CA GLU A 259 51.45 4.36 -12.90
C GLU A 259 51.30 5.51 -13.92
N SER A 260 51.54 5.24 -15.21
CA SER A 260 51.41 6.18 -16.31
C SER A 260 50.11 6.00 -17.13
N ASP A 261 49.13 5.27 -16.60
CA ASP A 261 47.82 4.95 -17.23
C ASP A 261 47.94 4.14 -18.54
N GLU A 262 49.06 3.44 -18.73
CA GLU A 262 49.24 2.56 -19.90
C GLU A 262 48.68 1.15 -19.56
N VAL A 263 47.99 0.53 -20.52
CA VAL A 263 47.41 -0.81 -20.37
C VAL A 263 48.51 -1.87 -20.43
N ILE A 264 48.73 -2.57 -19.31
CA ILE A 264 49.73 -3.65 -19.25
C ILE A 264 49.06 -4.99 -19.61
N ILE A 265 47.88 -5.26 -19.10
CA ILE A 265 47.18 -6.52 -19.30
C ILE A 265 45.70 -6.22 -19.54
N THR A 266 45.08 -7.00 -20.42
CA THR A 266 43.62 -7.02 -20.62
C THR A 266 43.10 -8.42 -20.43
N SER A 267 42.02 -8.56 -19.66
CA SER A 267 41.29 -9.82 -19.47
C SER A 267 39.83 -9.64 -19.79
N ASP A 268 39.28 -10.51 -20.63
CA ASP A 268 37.90 -10.49 -21.07
C ASP A 268 37.12 -11.65 -20.40
N PHE A 269 35.98 -11.36 -19.85
CA PHE A 269 35.05 -12.33 -19.25
C PHE A 269 33.72 -12.27 -20.02
N SER A 270 33.26 -13.41 -20.49
CA SER A 270 31.96 -13.47 -21.19
C SER A 270 30.81 -13.12 -20.26
N GLU A 271 30.93 -13.55 -19.02
CA GLU A 271 29.88 -13.35 -18.01
C GLU A 271 30.47 -13.45 -16.58
N ILE A 272 29.96 -12.62 -15.67
CA ILE A 272 30.23 -12.69 -14.23
C ILE A 272 28.87 -12.74 -13.53
N GLY A 273 28.51 -13.91 -12.98
CA GLY A 273 27.26 -14.14 -12.27
C GLY A 273 27.15 -13.37 -10.95
N GLU A 274 26.01 -13.45 -10.34
CA GLU A 274 25.75 -12.93 -8.99
C GLU A 274 26.47 -13.84 -7.97
N LEU A 275 26.91 -13.25 -6.86
CA LEU A 275 27.47 -13.96 -5.71
C LEU A 275 26.34 -14.48 -4.80
#